data_39631c14c8b23011ce098f0d6f7311c6
#
_entry.id   39631c14c8b23011ce098f0d6f7311c6
#
_cell.length_a   1.000
_cell.length_b   1.000
_cell.length_c   1.000
_cell.angle_alpha   90.00
_cell.angle_beta   90.00
_cell.angle_gamma   90.00
#
_symmetry.space_group_name_H-M   'P 1'
#
loop_
_entity.id
_entity.type
_entity.pdbx_description
1 polymer ?
#
loop_
_entity_poly.entity_id
_entity_poly.type
_entity_poly.pdbx_seq_one_letter_code
_entity_poly.pdbx_strand_id
1 'polypeptide(L)'
;MLDFLGFKKNEKNGDEEAKTGQDGFSNGHNNLLDIRRFVTLIILDGFGVFPDAEGNGVWAAKTPFLDTLWTQGRSTLLHASGTHVGLPGEDAGNSEVGHLNIGSGQVVYQTLPRINDAIKAHELENNPVVKQMFTFLNKYKSRLHLTGVLSPAGVHGHIKHLFSILDLCAAKGIDPCIHVMLDGRDTGPTEGLLYVEKLLAKIREVGVGEIGSIMGRFYGMDRDSRWERVKLAYDAFVGLSEETFTDPIKVVKDAYSKGEYDQFFKPRIRVDEQGEPVGVVKPHDAVLFWNFREDRARELTKAFVLKDFPHFPRRNFPKDIYFATMTGYEENLPANVIFPPLRIKKSLSKYLSENGKRQLHVSETEKYMHVTYFFNGGYEEAHPGETFFNIPSQRVDSYAKVPEMSAYIIRDEVVNKIKKIDTHPLDFIVLNFANPDMLGHTGNFKAAVRGNSIVDTCCADIAKATMEMGGSLMVTADHGNCETMINRVTKEIDIAHTNNPVPLVIANSMKEIEPIAGTPQIKIGTGPNARTTGILADIAPTVLGLLGMGTPSSMTGVDLRSML
;
A
#
# COMPACT_ATOMS: atom_id res chain seq x y z
N MET A 1 25.54 16.96 -49.17
CA MET A 1 24.74 17.08 -50.41
C MET A 1 23.52 17.89 -50.05
N LEU A 2 23.65 19.20 -50.37
CA LEU A 2 22.65 20.21 -50.78
C LEU A 2 21.45 20.40 -49.85
N ASP A 3 21.40 21.45 -49.02
CA ASP A 3 21.18 22.90 -49.34
C ASP A 3 19.88 23.23 -50.08
N PHE A 4 19.26 24.27 -49.58
CA PHE A 4 18.40 25.30 -50.17
C PHE A 4 17.07 25.49 -49.44
N LEU A 5 16.63 26.60 -49.01
CA LEU A 5 16.67 28.07 -49.10
C LEU A 5 15.70 28.59 -48.05
N GLY A 6 15.79 29.62 -47.31
CA GLY A 6 16.34 30.93 -47.46
C GLY A 6 15.30 32.05 -47.30
N PHE A 7 15.72 33.13 -46.61
CA PHE A 7 15.12 34.49 -46.58
C PHE A 7 14.00 34.78 -45.55
N LYS A 8 13.88 35.93 -44.89
CA LYS A 8 14.77 37.12 -44.67
C LYS A 8 14.19 37.88 -43.47
N LYS A 9 15.03 38.56 -42.71
CA LYS A 9 14.72 39.66 -41.79
C LYS A 9 14.02 40.81 -42.50
N ASN A 10 13.10 41.49 -41.79
CA ASN A 10 13.01 42.95 -41.87
C ASN A 10 12.49 43.53 -40.53
N GLU A 11 13.28 44.44 -40.01
CA GLU A 11 12.93 45.41 -38.97
C GLU A 11 12.17 46.57 -39.64
N LYS A 12 11.23 47.20 -38.92
CA LYS A 12 11.17 48.65 -38.71
C LYS A 12 9.93 49.10 -37.86
N ASN A 13 10.26 49.77 -36.80
CA ASN A 13 9.69 50.89 -36.10
C ASN A 13 8.34 51.48 -36.55
N GLY A 14 7.53 51.91 -35.54
CA GLY A 14 6.51 52.91 -35.69
C GLY A 14 5.67 53.04 -34.41
N ASP A 15 6.04 54.03 -33.59
CA ASP A 15 5.21 54.55 -32.50
C ASP A 15 3.90 55.11 -33.02
N GLU A 16 2.79 54.92 -32.29
CA GLU A 16 1.71 55.94 -32.20
C GLU A 16 0.77 55.60 -31.00
N GLU A 17 0.68 56.60 -30.13
CA GLU A 17 -0.36 56.70 -29.09
C GLU A 17 -1.73 57.03 -29.67
N ALA A 18 -2.81 56.45 -29.11
CA ALA A 18 -4.07 57.21 -28.84
C ALA A 18 -5.15 56.39 -28.13
N LYS A 19 -5.41 56.73 -26.92
CA LYS A 19 -6.71 57.16 -26.29
C LYS A 19 -7.95 56.26 -26.43
N THR A 20 -8.39 55.86 -25.21
CA THR A 20 -9.76 55.91 -24.61
C THR A 20 -10.95 55.31 -25.40
N GLY A 21 -11.57 54.35 -24.75
CA GLY A 21 -12.96 53.92 -24.96
C GLY A 21 -13.38 52.96 -23.84
N GLN A 22 -14.04 53.48 -22.81
CA GLN A 22 -14.86 52.70 -21.91
C GLN A 22 -16.03 52.13 -22.69
N ASP A 23 -16.33 50.87 -22.45
CA ASP A 23 -17.64 50.29 -22.10
C ASP A 23 -17.73 48.84 -22.58
N GLY A 24 -18.25 47.99 -21.74
CA GLY A 24 -18.76 46.70 -22.17
C GLY A 24 -18.43 45.51 -21.26
N PHE A 25 -19.22 45.33 -20.23
CA PHE A 25 -19.39 44.11 -19.46
C PHE A 25 -18.96 42.83 -20.15
N SER A 26 -17.96 42.17 -19.59
CA SER A 26 -17.83 40.71 -19.66
C SER A 26 -17.46 40.20 -18.27
N ASN A 27 -18.44 39.61 -17.58
CA ASN A 27 -18.22 38.77 -16.41
C ASN A 27 -17.37 37.57 -16.81
N GLY A 28 -16.06 37.76 -16.88
CA GLY A 28 -15.07 36.70 -16.85
C GLY A 28 -14.71 36.47 -15.39
N HIS A 29 -15.19 35.42 -14.77
CA HIS A 29 -14.63 34.90 -13.54
C HIS A 29 -13.16 34.54 -13.84
N ASN A 30 -12.28 35.50 -13.67
CA ASN A 30 -10.87 35.24 -13.46
C ASN A 30 -10.77 34.53 -12.10
N ASN A 31 -10.83 33.22 -12.12
CA ASN A 31 -10.33 32.37 -11.07
C ASN A 31 -8.81 32.63 -10.96
N LEU A 32 -8.42 33.73 -10.32
CA LEU A 32 -7.15 33.84 -9.62
C LEU A 32 -7.22 32.77 -8.57
N LEU A 33 -6.68 31.59 -8.92
CA LEU A 33 -6.56 30.44 -8.05
C LEU A 33 -5.96 30.95 -6.74
N ASP A 34 -6.65 30.69 -5.64
CA ASP A 34 -6.29 31.13 -4.28
C ASP A 34 -4.92 30.58 -3.87
N ILE A 35 -3.85 31.28 -4.26
CA ILE A 35 -2.48 30.93 -3.86
C ILE A 35 -2.32 31.33 -2.40
N ARG A 36 -1.89 30.39 -1.58
CA ARG A 36 -1.73 30.55 -0.15
C ARG A 36 -0.28 30.57 0.26
N ARG A 37 0.01 31.22 1.38
CA ARG A 37 1.34 31.31 1.95
C ARG A 37 1.88 29.95 2.35
N PHE A 38 1.04 29.11 2.96
CA PHE A 38 1.34 27.74 3.35
C PHE A 38 0.04 26.93 3.44
N VAL A 39 0.18 25.58 3.45
CA VAL A 39 -0.94 24.65 3.59
C VAL A 39 -0.73 23.78 4.82
N THR A 40 -1.77 23.67 5.65
CA THR A 40 -1.85 22.69 6.76
C THR A 40 -2.81 21.58 6.37
N LEU A 41 -2.30 20.37 6.22
CA LEU A 41 -3.05 19.13 5.95
C LEU A 41 -3.22 18.34 7.25
N ILE A 42 -4.46 18.17 7.70
CA ILE A 42 -4.81 17.32 8.84
C ILE A 42 -5.36 16.00 8.30
N ILE A 43 -4.78 14.87 8.72
CA ILE A 43 -5.28 13.54 8.43
C ILE A 43 -5.89 12.96 9.70
N LEU A 44 -7.19 12.67 9.65
CA LEU A 44 -7.96 12.03 10.73
C LEU A 44 -7.92 10.51 10.48
N ASP A 45 -6.94 9.82 11.05
CA ASP A 45 -6.71 8.39 10.79
C ASP A 45 -7.95 7.55 11.14
N GLY A 46 -8.42 6.73 10.20
CA GLY A 46 -9.59 5.87 10.40
C GLY A 46 -10.94 6.59 10.53
N PHE A 47 -11.04 7.85 10.08
CA PHE A 47 -12.27 8.66 10.15
C PHE A 47 -13.07 8.54 8.85
N GLY A 48 -13.81 7.44 8.70
CA GLY A 48 -14.73 7.25 7.59
C GLY A 48 -16.05 8.00 7.75
N VAL A 49 -16.81 8.06 6.67
CA VAL A 49 -18.14 8.66 6.64
C VAL A 49 -19.19 7.60 6.34
N PHE A 50 -20.16 7.49 7.23
CA PHE A 50 -21.28 6.60 7.06
C PHE A 50 -22.59 7.28 7.53
N PRO A 51 -23.69 7.21 6.76
CA PRO A 51 -24.89 8.00 7.01
C PRO A 51 -25.75 7.50 8.17
N ASP A 52 -25.47 6.32 8.74
CA ASP A 52 -26.25 5.75 9.84
C ASP A 52 -25.56 5.97 11.18
N ALA A 53 -26.38 6.27 12.20
CA ALA A 53 -25.91 6.61 13.55
C ALA A 53 -25.59 5.38 14.43
N GLU A 54 -26.17 4.18 14.10
CA GLU A 54 -25.98 2.97 14.93
C GLU A 54 -24.53 2.49 14.86
N GLY A 55 -23.85 2.45 16.02
CA GLY A 55 -22.46 2.02 16.09
C GLY A 55 -21.46 2.96 15.42
N ASN A 56 -21.86 4.16 15.07
CA ASN A 56 -21.03 5.14 14.39
C ASN A 56 -20.40 6.10 15.40
N GLY A 57 -19.10 5.89 15.73
CA GLY A 57 -18.36 6.71 16.67
C GLY A 57 -18.07 8.13 16.19
N VAL A 58 -18.05 8.35 14.88
CA VAL A 58 -17.95 9.68 14.25
C VAL A 58 -19.26 10.44 14.40
N TRP A 59 -20.37 9.80 14.04
CA TRP A 59 -21.70 10.41 14.14
C TRP A 59 -22.08 10.80 15.58
N ALA A 60 -21.81 9.92 16.54
CA ALA A 60 -22.17 10.13 17.94
C ALA A 60 -21.26 11.16 18.65
N ALA A 61 -20.11 11.49 18.08
CA ALA A 61 -19.19 12.47 18.64
C ALA A 61 -19.73 13.91 18.50
N LYS A 62 -19.38 14.74 19.48
CA LYS A 62 -19.58 16.20 19.37
C LYS A 62 -18.46 16.79 18.54
N THR A 63 -18.76 17.15 17.31
CA THR A 63 -17.81 17.67 16.33
C THR A 63 -18.24 19.04 15.74
N PRO A 64 -18.53 20.04 16.59
CA PRO A 64 -19.09 21.32 16.12
C PRO A 64 -18.17 22.05 15.14
N PHE A 65 -16.85 21.93 15.29
CA PHE A 65 -15.90 22.53 14.37
C PHE A 65 -15.91 21.80 13.01
N LEU A 66 -15.76 20.49 12.99
CA LEU A 66 -15.78 19.71 11.74
C LEU A 66 -17.13 19.82 11.02
N ASP A 67 -18.24 19.91 11.75
CA ASP A 67 -19.58 20.11 11.18
C ASP A 67 -19.71 21.52 10.55
N THR A 68 -19.15 22.55 11.20
CA THR A 68 -19.07 23.92 10.65
C THR A 68 -18.20 23.92 9.38
N LEU A 69 -17.02 23.35 9.48
CA LEU A 69 -16.06 23.27 8.38
C LEU A 69 -16.66 22.53 7.17
N TRP A 70 -17.37 21.43 7.40
CA TRP A 70 -18.09 20.69 6.36
C TRP A 70 -19.20 21.50 5.70
N THR A 71 -19.91 22.29 6.49
CA THR A 71 -21.05 23.11 6.03
C THR A 71 -20.63 24.33 5.23
N GLN A 72 -19.53 24.97 5.62
CA GLN A 72 -19.11 26.27 5.11
C GLN A 72 -17.87 26.24 4.23
N GLY A 73 -17.01 25.24 4.42
CA GLY A 73 -15.84 25.00 3.58
C GLY A 73 -16.21 24.34 2.25
N ARG A 74 -15.24 24.26 1.38
CA ARG A 74 -15.35 23.47 0.14
C ARG A 74 -15.16 22.00 0.47
N SER A 75 -16.21 21.20 0.39
CA SER A 75 -16.24 19.85 0.92
C SER A 75 -16.77 18.80 -0.06
N THR A 76 -16.21 17.61 0.03
CA THR A 76 -16.62 16.41 -0.71
C THR A 76 -16.19 15.15 0.03
N LEU A 77 -16.56 13.98 -0.52
CA LEU A 77 -16.04 12.69 -0.09
C LEU A 77 -15.03 12.15 -1.10
N LEU A 78 -14.06 11.38 -0.58
CA LEU A 78 -13.05 10.68 -1.38
C LEU A 78 -13.20 9.17 -1.21
N HIS A 79 -12.97 8.41 -2.29
CA HIS A 79 -12.75 6.97 -2.18
C HIS A 79 -11.42 6.69 -1.48
N ALA A 80 -11.44 5.84 -0.45
CA ALA A 80 -10.29 5.49 0.36
C ALA A 80 -10.08 3.96 0.49
N SER A 81 -10.67 3.18 -0.42
CA SER A 81 -10.65 1.71 -0.37
C SER A 81 -10.60 1.09 -1.77
N GLY A 82 -10.39 -0.21 -1.84
CA GLY A 82 -10.44 -1.00 -3.05
C GLY A 82 -9.51 -0.50 -4.15
N THR A 83 -9.94 -0.66 -5.40
CA THR A 83 -9.14 -0.30 -6.57
C THR A 83 -8.81 1.19 -6.66
N HIS A 84 -9.57 2.06 -5.99
CA HIS A 84 -9.32 3.50 -5.96
C HIS A 84 -8.04 3.88 -5.19
N VAL A 85 -7.53 2.98 -4.38
CA VAL A 85 -6.26 3.15 -3.64
C VAL A 85 -5.24 2.07 -3.97
N GLY A 86 -5.50 1.25 -5.00
CA GLY A 86 -4.59 0.20 -5.48
C GLY A 86 -4.68 -1.11 -4.70
N LEU A 87 -5.76 -1.34 -3.95
CA LEU A 87 -6.09 -2.60 -3.29
C LEU A 87 -6.94 -3.51 -4.19
N PRO A 88 -7.00 -4.84 -3.94
CA PRO A 88 -7.86 -5.73 -4.71
C PRO A 88 -9.34 -5.45 -4.46
N GLY A 89 -10.15 -5.51 -5.51
CA GLY A 89 -11.62 -5.50 -5.42
C GLY A 89 -12.16 -4.37 -4.55
N GLU A 90 -12.84 -4.73 -3.49
CA GLU A 90 -13.43 -3.83 -2.50
C GLU A 90 -12.74 -3.96 -1.11
N ASP A 91 -11.47 -4.36 -1.08
CA ASP A 91 -10.73 -4.46 0.19
C ASP A 91 -10.73 -3.11 0.93
N ALA A 92 -10.92 -3.16 2.25
CA ALA A 92 -10.89 -1.97 3.09
C ALA A 92 -9.55 -1.25 3.01
N GLY A 93 -9.58 0.08 3.07
CA GLY A 93 -8.38 0.90 3.15
C GLY A 93 -7.58 0.63 4.43
N ASN A 94 -6.35 1.13 4.48
CA ASN A 94 -5.51 1.09 5.67
C ASN A 94 -4.53 2.27 5.67
N SER A 95 -3.90 2.52 6.81
CA SER A 95 -3.07 3.72 6.99
C SER A 95 -1.85 3.74 6.06
N GLU A 96 -1.21 2.59 5.78
CA GLU A 96 -0.07 2.50 4.87
C GLU A 96 -0.46 2.94 3.45
N VAL A 97 -1.51 2.32 2.93
CA VAL A 97 -2.01 2.59 1.57
C VAL A 97 -2.58 4.00 1.46
N GLY A 98 -3.34 4.45 2.46
CA GLY A 98 -3.94 5.79 2.48
C GLY A 98 -2.88 6.88 2.43
N HIS A 99 -1.91 6.86 3.35
CA HIS A 99 -0.82 7.85 3.37
C HIS A 99 0.08 7.78 2.13
N LEU A 100 0.32 6.57 1.61
CA LEU A 100 1.09 6.39 0.37
C LEU A 100 0.39 7.04 -0.83
N ASN A 101 -0.92 6.88 -0.98
CA ASN A 101 -1.68 7.51 -2.06
C ASN A 101 -1.76 9.04 -1.88
N ILE A 102 -2.02 9.53 -0.65
CA ILE A 102 -2.04 10.96 -0.33
C ILE A 102 -0.70 11.61 -0.68
N GLY A 103 0.41 11.02 -0.23
CA GLY A 103 1.75 11.58 -0.41
C GLY A 103 2.32 11.41 -1.81
N SER A 104 1.91 10.36 -2.56
CA SER A 104 2.40 10.12 -3.92
C SER A 104 1.64 10.89 -5.00
N GLY A 105 0.40 11.32 -4.74
CA GLY A 105 -0.46 11.94 -5.74
C GLY A 105 -0.85 11.01 -6.89
N GLN A 106 -0.81 9.70 -6.66
CA GLN A 106 -1.17 8.68 -7.65
C GLN A 106 -1.69 7.43 -6.96
N VAL A 107 -2.51 6.64 -7.66
CA VAL A 107 -2.93 5.33 -7.16
C VAL A 107 -1.72 4.38 -7.18
N VAL A 108 -1.34 3.88 -6.00
CA VAL A 108 -0.20 2.96 -5.86
C VAL A 108 -0.72 1.55 -5.68
N TYR A 109 -0.70 0.79 -6.75
CA TYR A 109 -1.14 -0.60 -6.74
C TYR A 109 -0.29 -1.44 -5.80
N GLN A 110 -0.97 -2.13 -4.88
CA GLN A 110 -0.33 -3.08 -3.97
C GLN A 110 0.19 -4.30 -4.75
N THR A 111 1.05 -5.09 -4.11
CA THR A 111 1.79 -6.17 -4.76
C THR A 111 0.88 -7.16 -5.51
N LEU A 112 -0.19 -7.63 -4.89
CA LEU A 112 -1.08 -8.63 -5.52
C LEU A 112 -1.83 -8.09 -6.75
N PRO A 113 -2.52 -6.93 -6.70
CA PRO A 113 -3.11 -6.31 -7.89
C PRO A 113 -2.09 -6.07 -9.00
N ARG A 114 -0.92 -5.55 -8.67
CA ARG A 114 0.16 -5.29 -9.62
C ARG A 114 0.60 -6.55 -10.36
N ILE A 115 0.78 -7.67 -9.65
CA ILE A 115 1.13 -8.95 -10.26
C ILE A 115 -0.01 -9.45 -11.13
N ASN A 116 -1.26 -9.37 -10.65
CA ASN A 116 -2.43 -9.79 -11.40
C ASN A 116 -2.59 -9.02 -12.72
N ASP A 117 -2.38 -7.70 -12.70
CA ASP A 117 -2.50 -6.86 -13.88
C ASP A 117 -1.36 -7.12 -14.87
N ALA A 118 -0.13 -7.29 -14.39
CA ALA A 118 1.02 -7.68 -15.22
C ALA A 118 0.81 -9.05 -15.90
N ILE A 119 0.19 -10.00 -15.19
CA ILE A 119 -0.19 -11.30 -15.76
C ILE A 119 -1.26 -11.14 -16.85
N LYS A 120 -2.33 -10.38 -16.58
CA LYS A 120 -3.40 -10.10 -17.57
C LYS A 120 -2.88 -9.38 -18.81
N ALA A 121 -1.92 -8.48 -18.62
CA ALA A 121 -1.28 -7.73 -19.69
C ALA A 121 -0.16 -8.52 -20.42
N HIS A 122 0.07 -9.79 -20.07
CA HIS A 122 1.16 -10.61 -20.62
C HIS A 122 2.57 -10.00 -20.43
N GLU A 123 2.78 -9.23 -19.37
CA GLU A 123 4.04 -8.55 -19.10
C GLU A 123 5.12 -9.47 -18.52
N LEU A 124 4.76 -10.60 -17.91
CA LEU A 124 5.71 -11.56 -17.35
C LEU A 124 6.72 -12.06 -18.38
N GLU A 125 6.29 -12.35 -19.60
CA GLU A 125 7.16 -12.81 -20.69
C GLU A 125 8.18 -11.75 -21.12
N ASN A 126 7.87 -10.47 -20.88
CA ASN A 126 8.72 -9.33 -21.21
C ASN A 126 9.57 -8.86 -20.03
N ASN A 127 9.33 -9.39 -18.83
CA ASN A 127 10.07 -9.03 -17.63
C ASN A 127 11.57 -9.39 -17.78
N PRO A 128 12.49 -8.45 -17.51
CA PRO A 128 13.93 -8.67 -17.68
C PRO A 128 14.47 -9.87 -16.88
N VAL A 129 13.99 -10.06 -15.63
CA VAL A 129 14.41 -11.16 -14.75
C VAL A 129 13.96 -12.51 -15.32
N VAL A 130 12.72 -12.59 -15.80
CA VAL A 130 12.17 -13.80 -16.43
C VAL A 130 12.92 -14.12 -17.73
N LYS A 131 13.21 -13.13 -18.57
CA LYS A 131 14.02 -13.31 -19.78
C LYS A 131 15.43 -13.80 -19.47
N GLN A 132 16.07 -13.22 -18.45
CA GLN A 132 17.41 -13.66 -18.00
C GLN A 132 17.36 -15.09 -17.45
N MET A 133 16.34 -15.47 -16.69
CA MET A 133 16.13 -16.82 -16.20
C MET A 133 16.06 -17.83 -17.35
N PHE A 134 15.24 -17.57 -18.37
CA PHE A 134 15.14 -18.46 -19.53
C PHE A 134 16.44 -18.50 -20.35
N THR A 135 17.14 -17.39 -20.48
CA THR A 135 18.46 -17.34 -21.13
C THR A 135 19.47 -18.20 -20.36
N PHE A 136 19.44 -18.14 -19.03
CA PHE A 136 20.30 -18.96 -18.16
C PHE A 136 20.02 -20.46 -18.32
N LEU A 137 18.75 -20.88 -18.28
CA LEU A 137 18.32 -22.25 -18.48
C LEU A 137 18.78 -22.79 -19.86
N ASN A 138 18.58 -22.00 -20.91
CA ASN A 138 19.00 -22.38 -22.26
C ASN A 138 20.53 -22.54 -22.37
N LYS A 139 21.30 -21.64 -21.73
CA LYS A 139 22.77 -21.67 -21.73
C LYS A 139 23.32 -22.95 -21.10
N TYR A 140 22.76 -23.33 -19.96
CA TYR A 140 23.26 -24.50 -19.19
C TYR A 140 22.51 -25.79 -19.51
N LYS A 141 21.44 -25.74 -20.31
CA LYS A 141 20.52 -26.87 -20.58
C LYS A 141 20.03 -27.49 -19.29
N SER A 142 19.68 -26.62 -18.34
CA SER A 142 19.34 -26.98 -16.98
C SER A 142 17.83 -26.85 -16.74
N ARG A 143 17.37 -27.15 -15.53
CA ARG A 143 15.96 -27.24 -15.18
C ARG A 143 15.47 -26.02 -14.41
N LEU A 144 14.19 -25.67 -14.62
CA LEU A 144 13.47 -24.70 -13.79
C LEU A 144 12.77 -25.41 -12.64
N HIS A 145 12.95 -24.92 -11.43
CA HIS A 145 12.23 -25.32 -10.24
C HIS A 145 11.28 -24.20 -9.81
N LEU A 146 10.00 -24.52 -9.66
CA LEU A 146 8.98 -23.60 -9.17
C LEU A 146 8.65 -23.96 -7.72
N THR A 147 8.63 -22.99 -6.81
CA THR A 147 8.26 -23.23 -5.41
C THR A 147 7.38 -22.13 -4.85
N GLY A 148 6.49 -22.48 -3.91
CA GLY A 148 5.60 -21.54 -3.23
C GLY A 148 4.34 -22.20 -2.69
N VAL A 149 3.48 -21.39 -2.07
CA VAL A 149 2.22 -21.85 -1.50
C VAL A 149 1.19 -22.12 -2.60
N LEU A 150 0.60 -23.31 -2.57
CA LEU A 150 -0.48 -23.71 -3.48
C LEU A 150 -1.82 -23.35 -2.85
N SER A 151 -2.22 -22.09 -2.98
CA SER A 151 -3.39 -21.52 -2.29
C SER A 151 -4.11 -20.50 -3.18
N PRO A 152 -5.45 -20.45 -3.18
CA PRO A 152 -6.23 -19.40 -3.79
C PRO A 152 -6.44 -18.18 -2.87
N ALA A 153 -6.03 -18.24 -1.61
CA ALA A 153 -6.32 -17.21 -0.60
C ALA A 153 -5.66 -15.85 -0.89
N GLY A 154 -4.55 -15.82 -1.65
CA GLY A 154 -3.91 -14.56 -2.03
C GLY A 154 -3.19 -13.83 -0.89
N VAL A 155 -2.86 -14.51 0.21
CA VAL A 155 -2.17 -13.91 1.36
C VAL A 155 -0.65 -13.93 1.19
N HIS A 156 -0.07 -15.05 0.80
CA HIS A 156 1.39 -15.20 0.61
C HIS A 156 1.77 -15.49 -0.84
N GLY A 157 0.91 -16.17 -1.57
CA GLY A 157 1.02 -16.54 -2.97
C GLY A 157 -0.37 -16.81 -3.52
N HIS A 158 -0.48 -16.99 -4.83
CA HIS A 158 -1.76 -17.30 -5.46
C HIS A 158 -1.59 -18.36 -6.53
N ILE A 159 -2.45 -19.40 -6.52
CA ILE A 159 -2.40 -20.53 -7.47
C ILE A 159 -2.47 -20.07 -8.94
N LYS A 160 -3.20 -18.98 -9.25
CA LYS A 160 -3.27 -18.42 -10.61
C LYS A 160 -1.91 -17.89 -11.10
N HIS A 161 -1.04 -17.42 -10.20
CA HIS A 161 0.31 -16.99 -10.58
C HIS A 161 1.14 -18.20 -11.04
N LEU A 162 1.10 -19.31 -10.29
CA LEU A 162 1.73 -20.55 -10.73
C LEU A 162 1.19 -21.01 -12.07
N PHE A 163 -0.13 -20.99 -12.28
CA PHE A 163 -0.73 -21.40 -13.55
C PHE A 163 -0.26 -20.55 -14.72
N SER A 164 -0.18 -19.23 -14.54
CA SER A 164 0.35 -18.33 -15.58
C SER A 164 1.84 -18.55 -15.86
N ILE A 165 2.62 -18.93 -14.85
CA ILE A 165 4.01 -19.30 -15.05
C ILE A 165 4.11 -20.62 -15.83
N LEU A 166 3.23 -21.59 -15.59
CA LEU A 166 3.16 -22.85 -16.34
C LEU A 166 2.77 -22.62 -17.82
N ASP A 167 1.80 -21.73 -18.08
CA ASP A 167 1.44 -21.31 -19.44
C ASP A 167 2.65 -20.71 -20.17
N LEU A 168 3.40 -19.86 -19.48
CA LEU A 168 4.63 -19.28 -20.02
C LEU A 168 5.73 -20.32 -20.26
N CYS A 169 5.90 -21.29 -19.36
CA CYS A 169 6.84 -22.40 -19.53
C CYS A 169 6.49 -23.25 -20.75
N ALA A 170 5.22 -23.59 -20.94
CA ALA A 170 4.74 -24.33 -22.12
C ALA A 170 5.02 -23.56 -23.41
N ALA A 171 4.72 -22.25 -23.44
CA ALA A 171 4.99 -21.40 -24.60
C ALA A 171 6.48 -21.29 -24.95
N LYS A 172 7.39 -21.52 -23.98
CA LYS A 172 8.85 -21.47 -24.15
C LYS A 172 9.49 -22.87 -24.27
N GLY A 173 8.70 -23.94 -24.24
CA GLY A 173 9.22 -25.33 -24.30
C GLY A 173 10.06 -25.71 -23.07
N ILE A 174 9.75 -25.18 -21.90
CA ILE A 174 10.43 -25.47 -20.63
C ILE A 174 9.56 -26.39 -19.81
N ASP A 175 10.15 -27.49 -19.30
CA ASP A 175 9.49 -28.46 -18.44
C ASP A 175 9.92 -28.27 -16.98
N PRO A 176 9.13 -27.53 -16.15
CA PRO A 176 9.53 -27.22 -14.78
C PRO A 176 9.26 -28.37 -13.80
N CYS A 177 10.06 -28.42 -12.74
CA CYS A 177 9.75 -29.19 -11.53
C CYS A 177 9.07 -28.29 -10.49
N ILE A 178 7.99 -28.75 -9.88
CA ILE A 178 7.18 -27.96 -8.95
C ILE A 178 7.32 -28.52 -7.54
N HIS A 179 7.73 -27.67 -6.60
CA HIS A 179 7.83 -27.95 -5.17
C HIS A 179 6.68 -27.26 -4.45
N VAL A 180 5.68 -28.02 -4.08
CA VAL A 180 4.39 -27.55 -3.56
C VAL A 180 4.46 -27.32 -2.06
N MET A 181 4.00 -26.16 -1.60
CA MET A 181 3.72 -25.90 -0.18
C MET A 181 2.22 -25.85 0.04
N LEU A 182 1.67 -26.77 0.84
CA LEU A 182 0.26 -26.79 1.22
C LEU A 182 -0.01 -25.73 2.29
N ASP A 183 -1.19 -25.10 2.24
CA ASP A 183 -1.55 -23.97 3.10
C ASP A 183 -2.13 -24.40 4.44
N GLY A 184 -3.40 -24.76 4.50
CA GLY A 184 -4.10 -25.22 5.70
C GLY A 184 -4.22 -24.20 6.84
N ARG A 185 -3.95 -22.91 6.55
CA ARG A 185 -4.07 -21.80 7.50
C ARG A 185 -4.92 -20.65 6.94
N ASP A 186 -4.60 -20.22 5.72
CA ASP A 186 -5.37 -19.21 5.00
C ASP A 186 -6.45 -19.88 4.13
N THR A 187 -6.46 -21.22 4.11
CA THR A 187 -7.48 -22.12 3.56
C THR A 187 -7.85 -23.19 4.58
N GLY A 188 -8.88 -23.97 4.30
CA GLY A 188 -9.26 -25.11 5.15
C GLY A 188 -8.13 -26.13 5.30
N PRO A 189 -8.07 -26.85 6.44
CA PRO A 189 -6.92 -27.69 6.81
C PRO A 189 -6.71 -28.93 5.92
N THR A 190 -7.64 -29.28 5.05
CA THR A 190 -7.61 -30.44 4.14
C THR A 190 -7.94 -30.08 2.69
N GLU A 191 -7.94 -28.79 2.35
CA GLU A 191 -8.26 -28.33 0.99
C GLU A 191 -7.07 -28.50 0.03
N GLY A 192 -5.86 -28.74 0.52
CA GLY A 192 -4.66 -28.92 -0.29
C GLY A 192 -4.80 -30.04 -1.33
N LEU A 193 -5.54 -31.11 -1.03
CA LEU A 193 -5.84 -32.15 -1.99
C LEU A 193 -6.53 -31.60 -3.26
N LEU A 194 -7.56 -30.77 -3.08
CA LEU A 194 -8.27 -30.11 -4.18
C LEU A 194 -7.31 -29.26 -5.04
N TYR A 195 -6.39 -28.55 -4.40
CA TYR A 195 -5.45 -27.69 -5.13
C TYR A 195 -4.36 -28.49 -5.84
N VAL A 196 -3.91 -29.61 -5.28
CA VAL A 196 -3.02 -30.56 -5.96
C VAL A 196 -3.71 -31.17 -7.18
N GLU A 197 -4.99 -31.54 -7.08
CA GLU A 197 -5.79 -32.03 -8.21
C GLU A 197 -5.90 -30.97 -9.32
N LYS A 198 -6.16 -29.69 -8.96
CA LYS A 198 -6.20 -28.57 -9.91
C LYS A 198 -4.83 -28.35 -10.58
N LEU A 199 -3.75 -28.43 -9.83
CA LEU A 199 -2.40 -28.30 -10.38
C LEU A 199 -2.09 -29.43 -11.38
N LEU A 200 -2.41 -30.67 -11.05
CA LEU A 200 -2.23 -31.81 -11.97
C LEU A 200 -3.11 -31.70 -13.21
N ALA A 201 -4.32 -31.15 -13.09
CA ALA A 201 -5.16 -30.85 -14.24
C ALA A 201 -4.52 -29.78 -15.14
N LYS A 202 -3.95 -28.71 -14.55
CA LYS A 202 -3.24 -27.66 -15.30
C LYS A 202 -1.99 -28.21 -16.00
N ILE A 203 -1.19 -29.02 -15.32
CA ILE A 203 -0.02 -29.69 -15.92
C ILE A 203 -0.41 -30.52 -17.13
N ARG A 204 -1.49 -31.30 -17.04
CA ARG A 204 -2.03 -32.07 -18.19
C ARG A 204 -2.52 -31.16 -19.32
N GLU A 205 -3.16 -30.05 -19.00
CA GLU A 205 -3.65 -29.07 -19.98
C GLU A 205 -2.52 -28.45 -20.79
N VAL A 206 -1.45 -28.00 -20.12
CA VAL A 206 -0.34 -27.30 -20.77
C VAL A 206 0.74 -28.24 -21.31
N GLY A 207 0.74 -29.49 -20.90
CA GLY A 207 1.67 -30.54 -21.36
C GLY A 207 3.10 -30.45 -20.82
N VAL A 208 3.36 -29.60 -19.83
CA VAL A 208 4.68 -29.44 -19.18
C VAL A 208 4.52 -29.34 -17.67
N GLY A 209 5.56 -29.73 -16.94
CA GLY A 209 5.65 -29.68 -15.50
C GLY A 209 5.40 -31.01 -14.80
N GLU A 210 6.03 -31.19 -13.66
CA GLU A 210 5.80 -32.31 -12.74
C GLU A 210 5.98 -31.87 -11.30
N ILE A 211 5.29 -32.55 -10.36
CA ILE A 211 5.48 -32.29 -8.93
C ILE A 211 6.70 -33.08 -8.45
N GLY A 212 7.72 -32.38 -7.93
CA GLY A 212 8.95 -32.97 -7.39
C GLY A 212 8.92 -33.15 -5.87
N SER A 213 8.25 -32.24 -5.13
CA SER A 213 8.07 -32.39 -3.69
C SER A 213 6.77 -31.76 -3.21
N ILE A 214 6.28 -32.24 -2.06
CA ILE A 214 5.12 -31.66 -1.36
C ILE A 214 5.50 -31.50 0.11
N MET A 215 5.17 -30.34 0.69
CA MET A 215 5.38 -30.01 2.09
C MET A 215 4.32 -29.03 2.59
N GLY A 216 4.07 -28.99 3.89
CA GLY A 216 3.23 -27.97 4.50
C GLY A 216 3.99 -26.66 4.72
N ARG A 217 3.25 -25.56 4.78
CA ARG A 217 3.81 -24.22 5.03
C ARG A 217 4.56 -24.11 6.36
N PHE A 218 4.30 -24.98 7.32
CA PHE A 218 5.01 -25.05 8.61
C PHE A 218 6.52 -25.28 8.45
N TYR A 219 6.92 -25.97 7.36
CA TYR A 219 8.31 -26.26 7.03
C TYR A 219 8.88 -25.31 5.98
N GLY A 220 8.20 -25.18 4.85
CA GLY A 220 8.70 -24.39 3.71
C GLY A 220 8.50 -22.89 3.86
N MET A 221 7.71 -22.44 4.85
CA MET A 221 7.34 -21.05 5.06
C MET A 221 7.47 -20.65 6.55
N ASP A 222 8.53 -21.13 7.23
CA ASP A 222 8.87 -20.65 8.59
C ASP A 222 9.29 -19.18 8.56
N ARG A 223 8.99 -18.45 9.64
CA ARG A 223 9.40 -17.04 9.83
C ARG A 223 9.89 -16.76 11.24
N ASP A 224 9.96 -17.79 12.07
CA ASP A 224 10.23 -17.70 13.49
C ASP A 224 11.65 -18.21 13.82
N SER A 225 12.52 -18.29 12.79
CA SER A 225 13.90 -18.77 12.87
C SER A 225 14.02 -20.21 13.40
N ARG A 226 13.03 -21.04 13.05
CA ARG A 226 13.04 -22.48 13.37
C ARG A 226 13.78 -23.23 12.27
N TRP A 227 15.10 -23.04 12.24
CA TRP A 227 15.96 -23.55 11.18
C TRP A 227 15.94 -25.07 10.99
N GLU A 228 15.57 -25.81 12.03
CA GLU A 228 15.31 -27.25 11.94
C GLU A 228 14.16 -27.60 10.99
N ARG A 229 13.12 -26.73 10.90
CA ARG A 229 12.00 -26.90 9.96
C ARG A 229 12.42 -26.51 8.54
N VAL A 230 13.11 -25.38 8.41
CA VAL A 230 13.64 -24.90 7.13
C VAL A 230 14.59 -25.93 6.54
N LYS A 231 15.40 -26.60 7.38
CA LYS A 231 16.29 -27.69 6.94
C LYS A 231 15.53 -28.85 6.31
N LEU A 232 14.44 -29.30 6.92
CA LEU A 232 13.63 -30.40 6.37
C LEU A 232 13.04 -30.02 5.01
N ALA A 233 12.58 -28.77 4.86
CA ALA A 233 12.13 -28.26 3.56
C ALA A 233 13.28 -28.23 2.56
N TYR A 234 14.44 -27.66 2.92
CA TYR A 234 15.63 -27.61 2.07
C TYR A 234 16.08 -29.01 1.62
N ASP A 235 16.11 -29.97 2.54
CA ASP A 235 16.52 -31.37 2.26
C ASP A 235 15.63 -32.02 1.18
N ALA A 236 14.33 -31.67 1.14
CA ALA A 236 13.42 -32.15 0.09
C ALA A 236 13.78 -31.61 -1.31
N PHE A 237 14.30 -30.38 -1.40
CA PHE A 237 14.73 -29.81 -2.68
C PHE A 237 16.02 -30.44 -3.21
N VAL A 238 16.91 -30.88 -2.32
CA VAL A 238 18.24 -31.38 -2.69
C VAL A 238 18.35 -32.90 -2.62
N GLY A 239 17.22 -33.60 -2.56
CA GLY A 239 17.16 -35.07 -2.62
C GLY A 239 17.55 -35.78 -1.32
N LEU A 240 17.43 -35.12 -0.17
CA LEU A 240 17.82 -35.64 1.14
C LEU A 240 16.65 -35.94 2.08
N SER A 241 15.39 -35.78 1.60
CA SER A 241 14.23 -36.14 2.41
C SER A 241 14.11 -37.62 2.63
N GLU A 242 13.89 -38.04 3.88
CA GLU A 242 13.65 -39.44 4.24
C GLU A 242 12.25 -39.93 3.84
N GLU A 243 11.29 -39.00 3.72
CA GLU A 243 9.91 -39.28 3.33
C GLU A 243 9.77 -39.14 1.81
N THR A 244 9.24 -40.16 1.16
CA THR A 244 9.10 -40.21 -0.31
C THR A 244 7.69 -40.55 -0.75
N PHE A 245 7.36 -40.25 -2.02
CA PHE A 245 6.12 -40.65 -2.66
C PHE A 245 6.30 -40.85 -4.16
N THR A 246 5.41 -41.64 -4.77
CA THR A 246 5.30 -41.80 -6.22
C THR A 246 4.08 -41.10 -6.80
N ASP A 247 2.94 -41.10 -6.08
CA ASP A 247 1.69 -40.49 -6.48
C ASP A 247 1.31 -39.31 -5.55
N PRO A 248 1.24 -38.08 -6.07
CA PRO A 248 0.95 -36.88 -5.27
C PRO A 248 -0.45 -36.87 -4.67
N ILE A 249 -1.45 -37.47 -5.31
CA ILE A 249 -2.82 -37.57 -4.78
C ILE A 249 -2.89 -38.58 -3.64
N LYS A 250 -2.28 -39.75 -3.86
CA LYS A 250 -2.29 -40.81 -2.86
C LYS A 250 -1.57 -40.38 -1.59
N VAL A 251 -0.40 -39.72 -1.69
CA VAL A 251 0.37 -39.32 -0.52
C VAL A 251 -0.38 -38.30 0.34
N VAL A 252 -1.14 -37.38 -0.27
CA VAL A 252 -1.95 -36.41 0.48
C VAL A 252 -3.14 -37.10 1.15
N LYS A 253 -3.84 -38.01 0.45
CA LYS A 253 -4.94 -38.79 1.03
C LYS A 253 -4.47 -39.67 2.20
N ASP A 254 -3.32 -40.33 2.04
CA ASP A 254 -2.74 -41.19 3.07
C ASP A 254 -2.32 -40.38 4.32
N ALA A 255 -1.81 -39.15 4.12
CA ALA A 255 -1.48 -38.24 5.20
C ALA A 255 -2.74 -37.82 5.98
N TYR A 256 -3.81 -37.40 5.29
CA TYR A 256 -5.07 -37.03 5.94
C TYR A 256 -5.68 -38.17 6.75
N SER A 257 -5.60 -39.40 6.24
CA SER A 257 -6.10 -40.58 6.97
C SER A 257 -5.35 -40.83 8.28
N LYS A 258 -4.12 -40.30 8.41
CA LYS A 258 -3.28 -40.36 9.62
C LYS A 258 -3.37 -39.11 10.50
N GLY A 259 -4.25 -38.14 10.15
CA GLY A 259 -4.37 -36.88 10.88
C GLY A 259 -3.27 -35.86 10.58
N GLU A 260 -2.48 -36.06 9.52
CA GLU A 260 -1.48 -35.12 9.06
C GLU A 260 -2.10 -34.21 7.99
N TYR A 261 -2.41 -32.96 8.37
CA TYR A 261 -3.11 -32.00 7.52
C TYR A 261 -2.15 -31.01 6.84
N ASP A 262 -2.67 -30.22 5.89
CA ASP A 262 -1.94 -29.35 4.98
C ASP A 262 -0.84 -28.52 5.64
N GLN A 263 -1.16 -27.77 6.69
CA GLN A 263 -0.20 -26.86 7.34
C GLN A 263 1.05 -27.61 7.82
N PHE A 264 0.86 -28.81 8.38
CA PHE A 264 1.91 -29.60 9.04
C PHE A 264 2.40 -30.78 8.22
N PHE A 265 2.01 -30.86 6.95
CA PHE A 265 2.41 -31.94 6.04
C PHE A 265 3.95 -32.00 5.95
N LYS A 266 4.53 -33.14 6.35
CA LYS A 266 5.98 -33.32 6.38
C LYS A 266 6.57 -33.23 4.96
N PRO A 267 7.75 -32.62 4.78
CA PRO A 267 8.40 -32.57 3.48
C PRO A 267 8.65 -33.95 2.90
N ARG A 268 8.10 -34.23 1.72
CA ARG A 268 8.25 -35.45 0.97
C ARG A 268 8.73 -35.16 -0.45
N ILE A 269 9.69 -35.96 -0.92
CA ILE A 269 10.19 -35.91 -2.29
C ILE A 269 9.58 -37.01 -3.14
N ARG A 270 9.24 -36.68 -4.37
CA ARG A 270 8.81 -37.69 -5.33
C ARG A 270 9.98 -38.55 -5.79
N VAL A 271 9.75 -39.85 -5.88
CA VAL A 271 10.69 -40.83 -6.44
C VAL A 271 10.07 -41.50 -7.67
N ASP A 272 10.93 -41.94 -8.58
CA ASP A 272 10.57 -42.78 -9.74
C ASP A 272 10.32 -44.25 -9.36
N GLU A 273 10.10 -45.10 -10.35
CA GLU A 273 9.87 -46.54 -10.15
C GLU A 273 11.11 -47.28 -9.61
N GLN A 274 12.30 -46.72 -9.77
CA GLN A 274 13.56 -47.21 -9.27
C GLN A 274 13.89 -46.72 -7.85
N GLY A 275 13.07 -45.80 -7.32
CA GLY A 275 13.24 -45.17 -6.01
C GLY A 275 14.20 -43.96 -6.03
N GLU A 276 14.61 -43.51 -7.21
CA GLU A 276 15.48 -42.34 -7.34
C GLU A 276 14.69 -41.03 -7.24
N PRO A 277 15.22 -40.01 -6.51
CA PRO A 277 14.56 -38.73 -6.36
C PRO A 277 14.35 -37.99 -7.69
N VAL A 278 13.10 -37.59 -7.95
CA VAL A 278 12.72 -36.78 -9.10
C VAL A 278 12.73 -35.31 -8.71
N GLY A 279 13.29 -34.43 -9.55
CA GLY A 279 13.21 -32.99 -9.35
C GLY A 279 14.17 -32.44 -8.30
N VAL A 280 15.32 -33.04 -8.13
CA VAL A 280 16.40 -32.50 -7.29
C VAL A 280 17.01 -31.26 -7.93
N VAL A 281 17.14 -30.19 -7.17
CA VAL A 281 17.82 -28.95 -7.61
C VAL A 281 19.33 -29.23 -7.75
N LYS A 282 19.85 -28.97 -8.93
CA LYS A 282 21.25 -29.22 -9.30
C LYS A 282 22.01 -27.92 -9.56
N PRO A 283 23.35 -27.94 -9.59
CA PRO A 283 24.13 -26.79 -10.04
C PRO A 283 23.66 -26.27 -11.41
N HIS A 284 23.60 -24.97 -11.56
CA HIS A 284 23.10 -24.23 -12.73
C HIS A 284 21.62 -24.38 -13.03
N ASP A 285 20.81 -24.96 -12.15
CA ASP A 285 19.35 -24.88 -12.29
C ASP A 285 18.83 -23.47 -11.93
N ALA A 286 17.61 -23.19 -12.33
CA ALA A 286 16.91 -21.99 -11.89
C ALA A 286 15.82 -22.34 -10.87
N VAL A 287 15.65 -21.50 -9.88
CA VAL A 287 14.56 -21.59 -8.89
C VAL A 287 13.74 -20.32 -8.95
N LEU A 288 12.43 -20.42 -9.08
CA LEU A 288 11.49 -19.30 -8.98
C LEU A 288 10.54 -19.55 -7.82
N PHE A 289 10.59 -18.64 -6.83
CA PHE A 289 9.68 -18.63 -5.70
C PHE A 289 8.50 -17.71 -6.00
N TRP A 290 7.29 -18.24 -6.20
CA TRP A 290 6.13 -17.46 -6.62
C TRP A 290 5.37 -16.76 -5.49
N ASN A 291 5.79 -16.91 -4.22
CA ASN A 291 5.22 -16.11 -3.13
C ASN A 291 5.55 -14.63 -3.33
N PHE A 292 4.58 -13.77 -3.05
CA PHE A 292 4.75 -12.31 -3.17
C PHE A 292 4.80 -11.58 -1.82
N ARG A 293 4.52 -12.27 -0.70
CA ARG A 293 4.73 -11.76 0.65
C ARG A 293 6.01 -12.34 1.23
N GLU A 294 6.88 -11.43 1.70
CA GLU A 294 8.27 -11.71 2.03
C GLU A 294 8.49 -12.50 3.32
N ASP A 295 7.66 -12.24 4.36
CA ASP A 295 7.91 -12.66 5.74
C ASP A 295 8.19 -14.17 5.89
N ARG A 296 7.47 -15.02 5.16
CA ARG A 296 7.58 -16.48 5.21
C ARG A 296 8.39 -17.11 4.09
N ALA A 297 8.77 -16.35 3.07
CA ALA A 297 9.61 -16.86 1.98
C ALA A 297 11.11 -16.62 2.22
N ARG A 298 11.43 -15.74 3.13
CA ARG A 298 12.78 -15.22 3.41
C ARG A 298 13.75 -16.31 3.86
N GLU A 299 13.38 -17.11 4.84
CA GLU A 299 14.29 -18.08 5.47
C GLU A 299 14.73 -19.19 4.53
N LEU A 300 13.78 -19.79 3.80
CA LEU A 300 14.12 -20.81 2.80
C LEU A 300 14.96 -20.22 1.65
N THR A 301 14.66 -18.99 1.22
CA THR A 301 15.47 -18.29 0.22
C THR A 301 16.90 -18.10 0.71
N LYS A 302 17.12 -17.65 1.96
CA LYS A 302 18.46 -17.52 2.57
C LYS A 302 19.24 -18.83 2.50
N ALA A 303 18.58 -19.97 2.74
CA ALA A 303 19.23 -21.29 2.67
C ALA A 303 19.76 -21.62 1.27
N PHE A 304 19.17 -21.06 0.21
CA PHE A 304 19.65 -21.26 -1.17
C PHE A 304 20.66 -20.22 -1.64
N VAL A 305 20.52 -18.96 -1.23
CA VAL A 305 21.27 -17.88 -1.89
C VAL A 305 22.44 -17.31 -1.09
N LEU A 306 22.44 -17.42 0.24
CA LEU A 306 23.55 -16.91 1.03
C LEU A 306 24.79 -17.79 0.92
N LYS A 307 25.94 -17.18 0.62
CA LYS A 307 27.25 -17.89 0.64
C LYS A 307 27.57 -18.35 2.06
N ASP A 308 27.54 -17.39 2.99
CA ASP A 308 27.74 -17.64 4.41
C ASP A 308 26.37 -17.86 5.08
N PHE A 309 26.09 -19.12 5.39
CA PHE A 309 24.83 -19.55 5.98
C PHE A 309 25.12 -20.39 7.23
N PRO A 310 24.95 -19.84 8.45
CA PRO A 310 25.41 -20.46 9.68
C PRO A 310 24.39 -21.40 10.34
N HIS A 311 23.17 -21.51 9.84
CA HIS A 311 22.06 -22.10 10.61
C HIS A 311 22.01 -23.63 10.57
N PHE A 312 22.40 -24.26 9.45
CA PHE A 312 22.55 -25.71 9.34
C PHE A 312 23.51 -26.10 8.19
N PRO A 313 24.14 -27.29 8.25
CA PRO A 313 24.98 -27.80 7.17
C PRO A 313 24.16 -28.07 5.90
N ARG A 314 24.44 -27.34 4.82
CA ARG A 314 23.78 -27.53 3.53
C ARG A 314 24.44 -28.62 2.73
N ARG A 315 24.01 -29.88 2.97
CA ARG A 315 24.42 -31.00 2.12
C ARG A 315 23.85 -30.83 0.72
N ASN A 316 24.54 -31.34 -0.31
CA ASN A 316 24.15 -31.25 -1.72
C ASN A 316 23.81 -29.80 -2.18
N PHE A 317 24.49 -28.80 -1.62
CA PHE A 317 24.22 -27.39 -1.94
C PHE A 317 24.39 -27.13 -3.44
N PRO A 318 23.32 -26.72 -4.17
CA PRO A 318 23.37 -26.47 -5.60
C PRO A 318 24.10 -25.15 -5.84
N LYS A 319 25.34 -25.22 -6.35
CA LYS A 319 26.13 -24.00 -6.66
C LYS A 319 25.66 -23.35 -7.95
N ASP A 320 25.84 -22.03 -8.01
CA ASP A 320 25.64 -21.24 -9.23
C ASP A 320 24.22 -21.36 -9.83
N ILE A 321 23.20 -21.46 -8.96
CA ILE A 321 21.80 -21.44 -9.39
C ILE A 321 21.35 -20.02 -9.75
N TYR A 322 20.37 -19.91 -10.65
CA TYR A 322 19.64 -18.67 -10.86
C TYR A 322 18.43 -18.62 -9.93
N PHE A 323 18.49 -17.85 -8.86
CA PHE A 323 17.37 -17.77 -7.92
C PHE A 323 16.56 -16.49 -8.20
N ALA A 324 15.27 -16.66 -8.50
CA ALA A 324 14.32 -15.58 -8.71
C ALA A 324 13.21 -15.62 -7.66
N THR A 325 12.74 -14.44 -7.27
CA THR A 325 11.62 -14.27 -6.36
C THR A 325 10.56 -13.37 -7.00
N MET A 326 9.29 -13.62 -6.67
CA MET A 326 8.21 -12.78 -7.18
C MET A 326 8.38 -11.32 -6.72
N THR A 327 8.76 -11.12 -5.46
CA THR A 327 9.01 -9.80 -4.85
C THR A 327 10.33 -9.80 -4.08
N GLY A 328 10.78 -8.64 -3.62
CA GLY A 328 11.94 -8.54 -2.73
C GLY A 328 11.60 -9.07 -1.33
N TYR A 329 12.35 -10.08 -0.84
CA TYR A 329 12.08 -10.68 0.47
C TYR A 329 12.91 -10.08 1.61
N GLU A 330 14.04 -9.48 1.29
CA GLU A 330 14.90 -8.75 2.23
C GLU A 330 15.85 -7.86 1.43
N GLU A 331 16.24 -6.73 1.99
CA GLU A 331 17.22 -5.85 1.37
C GLU A 331 18.59 -6.57 1.26
N ASN A 332 19.26 -6.38 0.14
CA ASN A 332 20.56 -7.01 -0.17
C ASN A 332 20.57 -8.56 -0.24
N LEU A 333 19.42 -9.22 -0.24
CA LEU A 333 19.36 -10.66 -0.47
C LEU A 333 19.75 -10.95 -1.94
N PRO A 334 20.74 -11.83 -2.21
CA PRO A 334 21.24 -12.07 -3.57
C PRO A 334 20.27 -12.94 -4.39
N ALA A 335 19.08 -12.41 -4.68
CA ALA A 335 18.05 -13.01 -5.51
C ALA A 335 17.60 -12.03 -6.59
N ASN A 336 17.13 -12.55 -7.72
CA ASN A 336 16.63 -11.75 -8.84
C ASN A 336 15.14 -11.48 -8.64
N VAL A 337 14.75 -10.23 -8.43
CA VAL A 337 13.38 -9.83 -8.08
C VAL A 337 12.57 -9.48 -9.31
N ILE A 338 11.46 -10.20 -9.57
CA ILE A 338 10.56 -9.97 -10.73
C ILE A 338 9.78 -8.67 -10.55
N PHE A 339 9.17 -8.46 -9.38
CA PHE A 339 8.43 -7.26 -9.02
C PHE A 339 9.10 -6.57 -7.81
N PRO A 340 10.12 -5.74 -8.02
CA PRO A 340 10.75 -5.01 -6.92
C PRO A 340 9.75 -4.09 -6.23
N PRO A 341 9.98 -3.73 -4.95
CA PRO A 341 9.16 -2.75 -4.25
C PRO A 341 8.98 -1.48 -5.08
N LEU A 342 7.76 -0.95 -5.10
CA LEU A 342 7.49 0.33 -5.74
C LEU A 342 8.09 1.44 -4.87
N ARG A 343 9.11 2.11 -5.38
CA ARG A 343 9.57 3.38 -4.82
C ARG A 343 8.97 4.51 -5.64
N ILE A 344 8.23 5.36 -5.00
CA ILE A 344 7.63 6.52 -5.64
C ILE A 344 8.74 7.52 -5.96
N LYS A 345 9.07 7.67 -7.22
CA LYS A 345 10.20 8.51 -7.67
C LYS A 345 10.03 9.98 -7.26
N LYS A 346 8.79 10.46 -7.18
CA LYS A 346 8.47 11.86 -6.88
C LYS A 346 7.18 11.93 -6.04
N SER A 347 7.33 11.91 -4.72
CA SER A 347 6.26 12.19 -3.77
C SER A 347 6.01 13.70 -3.67
N LEU A 348 4.92 14.11 -3.01
CA LEU A 348 4.64 15.51 -2.67
C LEU A 348 5.83 16.12 -1.91
N SER A 349 6.31 15.45 -0.86
CA SER A 349 7.42 15.91 -0.04
C SER A 349 8.70 16.11 -0.86
N LYS A 350 9.04 15.15 -1.71
CA LYS A 350 10.20 15.27 -2.58
C LYS A 350 10.05 16.41 -3.57
N TYR A 351 8.87 16.56 -4.17
CA TYR A 351 8.63 17.65 -5.13
C TYR A 351 8.67 19.03 -4.46
N LEU A 352 8.11 19.17 -3.26
CA LEU A 352 8.21 20.38 -2.46
C LEU A 352 9.67 20.70 -2.12
N SER A 353 10.45 19.70 -1.67
CA SER A 353 11.88 19.83 -1.38
C SER A 353 12.70 20.29 -2.59
N GLU A 354 12.48 19.66 -3.77
CA GLU A 354 13.14 20.04 -5.04
C GLU A 354 12.83 21.48 -5.47
N ASN A 355 11.71 22.05 -4.99
CA ASN A 355 11.31 23.44 -5.23
C ASN A 355 11.64 24.38 -4.03
N GLY A 356 12.53 23.95 -3.13
CA GLY A 356 13.01 24.75 -2.00
C GLY A 356 11.97 25.02 -0.92
N LYS A 357 10.87 24.25 -0.88
CA LYS A 357 9.79 24.39 0.09
C LYS A 357 10.15 23.70 1.41
N ARG A 358 9.77 24.33 2.53
CA ARG A 358 10.02 23.81 3.88
C ARG A 358 8.77 23.10 4.40
N GLN A 359 8.99 21.92 4.99
CA GLN A 359 7.91 21.02 5.38
C GLN A 359 8.07 20.57 6.83
N LEU A 360 6.93 20.34 7.47
CA LEU A 360 6.83 19.76 8.81
C LEU A 360 5.84 18.61 8.80
N HIS A 361 6.29 17.43 9.21
CA HIS A 361 5.48 16.22 9.34
C HIS A 361 5.38 15.84 10.82
N VAL A 362 4.16 15.74 11.35
CA VAL A 362 3.91 15.55 12.78
C VAL A 362 2.93 14.42 13.00
N SER A 363 3.26 13.52 13.90
CA SER A 363 2.29 12.58 14.49
C SER A 363 2.81 12.00 15.79
N GLU A 364 1.97 11.23 16.46
CA GLU A 364 2.44 10.38 17.54
C GLU A 364 3.06 9.07 17.01
N THR A 365 3.80 8.36 17.87
CA THR A 365 4.61 7.18 17.50
C THR A 365 3.82 6.11 16.72
N GLU A 366 2.54 5.88 17.07
CA GLU A 366 1.67 4.89 16.39
C GLU A 366 1.52 5.16 14.89
N LYS A 367 1.53 6.42 14.48
CA LYS A 367 1.32 6.84 13.09
C LYS A 367 2.52 7.58 12.49
N TYR A 368 3.68 7.53 13.16
CA TYR A 368 4.87 8.24 12.69
C TYR A 368 5.35 7.78 11.31
N MET A 369 5.42 6.47 11.08
CA MET A 369 5.82 5.92 9.79
C MET A 369 4.84 6.28 8.67
N HIS A 370 3.57 6.52 9.00
CA HIS A 370 2.54 6.85 8.01
C HIS A 370 2.75 8.25 7.43
N VAL A 371 2.98 9.26 8.28
CA VAL A 371 3.25 10.64 7.82
C VAL A 371 4.69 10.86 7.32
N THR A 372 5.58 9.90 7.50
CA THR A 372 6.99 9.97 7.05
C THR A 372 7.24 8.98 5.92
N TYR A 373 7.62 7.74 6.22
CA TYR A 373 8.00 6.71 5.25
C TYR A 373 6.96 6.48 4.14
N PHE A 374 5.68 6.20 4.52
CA PHE A 374 4.64 5.93 3.53
C PHE A 374 4.26 7.18 2.74
N PHE A 375 4.09 8.31 3.40
CA PHE A 375 3.82 9.59 2.75
C PHE A 375 4.93 10.00 1.78
N ASN A 376 6.18 9.67 2.11
CA ASN A 376 7.35 9.93 1.26
C ASN A 376 7.56 8.89 0.15
N GLY A 377 6.61 7.97 -0.04
CA GLY A 377 6.69 7.00 -1.12
C GLY A 377 7.74 5.90 -0.91
N GLY A 378 8.00 5.53 0.35
CA GLY A 378 8.92 4.46 0.74
C GLY A 378 10.37 4.94 1.00
N TYR A 379 10.57 6.23 1.28
CA TYR A 379 11.86 6.79 1.70
C TYR A 379 11.85 7.09 3.20
N GLU A 380 12.84 6.57 3.93
CA GLU A 380 12.96 6.74 5.38
C GLU A 380 13.58 8.09 5.77
N GLU A 381 14.52 8.58 4.95
CA GLU A 381 15.23 9.81 5.23
C GLU A 381 14.41 11.04 4.82
N ALA A 382 14.47 12.08 5.66
CA ALA A 382 13.85 13.36 5.35
C ALA A 382 14.54 14.02 4.14
N HIS A 383 13.74 14.58 3.25
CA HIS A 383 14.27 15.37 2.14
C HIS A 383 14.79 16.74 2.61
N PRO A 384 15.69 17.40 1.87
CA PRO A 384 16.15 18.76 2.22
C PRO A 384 14.98 19.72 2.45
N GLY A 385 14.97 20.41 3.59
CA GLY A 385 13.88 21.30 3.98
C GLY A 385 12.68 20.61 4.66
N GLU A 386 12.70 19.31 4.83
CA GLU A 386 11.69 18.53 5.53
C GLU A 386 12.11 18.26 6.98
N THR A 387 11.17 18.33 7.89
CA THR A 387 11.39 18.05 9.31
C THR A 387 10.34 17.06 9.80
N PHE A 388 10.81 15.97 10.42
CA PHE A 388 9.97 14.97 11.06
C PHE A 388 9.89 15.21 12.55
N PHE A 389 8.69 15.24 13.10
CA PHE A 389 8.46 15.46 14.53
C PHE A 389 7.60 14.35 15.12
N ASN A 390 8.26 13.44 15.83
CA ASN A 390 7.62 12.32 16.51
C ASN A 390 7.26 12.69 17.94
N ILE A 391 5.99 12.62 18.28
CA ILE A 391 5.48 12.79 19.65
C ILE A 391 5.29 11.40 20.25
N PRO A 392 5.88 11.11 21.43
CA PRO A 392 5.69 9.80 22.04
C PRO A 392 4.22 9.48 22.29
N SER A 393 3.77 8.30 21.83
CA SER A 393 2.45 7.78 22.20
C SER A 393 2.41 7.38 23.67
N GLN A 394 1.22 7.43 24.28
CA GLN A 394 0.98 7.04 25.66
C GLN A 394 1.25 5.54 25.85
N ARG A 395 2.05 5.21 26.89
CA ARG A 395 2.38 3.82 27.22
C ARG A 395 1.28 3.19 28.07
N VAL A 396 0.25 2.69 27.42
CA VAL A 396 -0.92 2.06 28.04
C VAL A 396 -1.22 0.71 27.40
N ASP A 397 -1.91 -0.15 28.10
CA ASP A 397 -2.37 -1.45 27.61
C ASP A 397 -3.59 -1.32 26.67
N SER A 398 -4.32 -0.21 26.75
CA SER A 398 -5.42 0.11 25.84
C SER A 398 -5.65 1.62 25.80
N TYR A 399 -5.72 2.18 24.61
CA TYR A 399 -6.04 3.61 24.39
C TYR A 399 -7.46 3.99 24.81
N ALA A 400 -8.36 3.01 25.00
CA ALA A 400 -9.68 3.27 25.55
C ALA A 400 -9.65 3.92 26.95
N LYS A 401 -8.53 3.78 27.70
CA LYS A 401 -8.32 4.42 28.99
C LYS A 401 -7.89 5.88 28.91
N VAL A 402 -7.28 6.27 27.79
CA VAL A 402 -6.72 7.61 27.52
C VAL A 402 -7.13 8.06 26.10
N PRO A 403 -8.42 8.31 25.84
CA PRO A 403 -8.92 8.60 24.50
C PRO A 403 -8.32 9.87 23.85
N GLU A 404 -7.76 10.77 24.65
CA GLU A 404 -7.00 11.93 24.19
C GLU A 404 -5.69 11.53 23.52
N MET A 405 -5.11 10.39 23.84
CA MET A 405 -3.83 9.92 23.34
C MET A 405 -2.79 11.06 23.36
N SER A 406 -2.15 11.39 22.26
CA SER A 406 -1.22 12.53 22.19
C SER A 406 -1.78 13.75 21.43
N ALA A 407 -3.10 13.79 21.16
CA ALA A 407 -3.73 14.79 20.33
C ALA A 407 -3.49 16.25 20.81
N TYR A 408 -3.60 16.51 22.12
CA TYR A 408 -3.36 17.85 22.66
C TYR A 408 -1.90 18.30 22.47
N ILE A 409 -0.94 17.39 22.59
CA ILE A 409 0.50 17.69 22.42
C ILE A 409 0.76 18.00 20.95
N ILE A 410 0.19 17.21 20.02
CA ILE A 410 0.26 17.45 18.57
C ILE A 410 -0.27 18.86 18.26
N ARG A 411 -1.48 19.18 18.75
CA ARG A 411 -2.10 20.51 18.58
C ARG A 411 -1.18 21.62 19.05
N ASP A 412 -0.68 21.54 20.28
CA ASP A 412 0.13 22.60 20.90
C ASP A 412 1.43 22.84 20.12
N GLU A 413 2.10 21.76 19.71
CA GLU A 413 3.32 21.85 18.90
C GLU A 413 3.04 22.46 17.52
N VAL A 414 2.01 22.01 16.82
CA VAL A 414 1.68 22.51 15.48
C VAL A 414 1.27 23.98 15.56
N VAL A 415 0.40 24.36 16.50
CA VAL A 415 0.01 25.77 16.72
C VAL A 415 1.22 26.64 17.02
N ASN A 416 2.15 26.17 17.88
CA ASN A 416 3.36 26.90 18.20
C ASN A 416 4.27 27.10 16.97
N LYS A 417 4.39 26.10 16.09
CA LYS A 417 5.15 26.20 14.83
C LYS A 417 4.49 27.18 13.86
N ILE A 418 3.17 27.10 13.70
CA ILE A 418 2.41 28.03 12.84
C ILE A 418 2.57 29.48 13.32
N LYS A 419 2.43 29.76 14.60
CA LYS A 419 2.63 31.10 15.17
C LYS A 419 4.02 31.70 14.97
N LYS A 420 5.02 30.84 14.72
CA LYS A 420 6.40 31.25 14.46
C LYS A 420 6.76 31.27 12.96
N ILE A 421 5.79 31.13 12.06
CA ILE A 421 6.02 30.94 10.63
C ILE A 421 6.71 32.14 9.97
N ASP A 422 6.59 33.35 10.55
CA ASP A 422 7.27 34.56 10.07
C ASP A 422 8.78 34.52 10.30
N THR A 423 9.22 33.89 11.38
CA THR A 423 10.64 33.74 11.74
C THR A 423 11.21 32.39 11.35
N HIS A 424 10.40 31.38 11.27
CA HIS A 424 10.74 30.01 10.88
C HIS A 424 9.78 29.54 9.79
N PRO A 425 10.00 29.96 8.53
CA PRO A 425 9.06 29.71 7.45
C PRO A 425 8.81 28.22 7.20
N LEU A 426 7.53 27.89 7.05
CA LEU A 426 7.05 26.59 6.57
C LEU A 426 6.08 26.84 5.40
N ASP A 427 6.15 26.03 4.37
CA ASP A 427 5.26 26.10 3.21
C ASP A 427 4.19 24.99 3.29
N PHE A 428 4.53 23.86 3.93
CA PHE A 428 3.63 22.72 4.08
C PHE A 428 3.75 22.09 5.46
N ILE A 429 2.60 21.81 6.07
CA ILE A 429 2.49 21.10 7.35
C ILE A 429 1.54 19.95 7.14
N VAL A 430 1.96 18.74 7.43
CA VAL A 430 1.09 17.55 7.48
C VAL A 430 1.12 16.96 8.87
N LEU A 431 -0.05 16.64 9.39
CA LEU A 431 -0.17 15.97 10.69
C LEU A 431 -1.25 14.89 10.64
N ASN A 432 -1.09 13.90 11.52
CA ASN A 432 -2.03 12.81 11.68
C ASN A 432 -2.52 12.75 13.13
N PHE A 433 -3.83 12.64 13.31
CA PHE A 433 -4.46 12.28 14.58
C PHE A 433 -4.85 10.81 14.56
N ALA A 434 -4.13 10.00 15.33
CA ALA A 434 -4.31 8.56 15.41
C ALA A 434 -5.59 8.12 16.14
N ASN A 435 -6.24 9.04 16.86
CA ASN A 435 -7.33 8.72 17.78
C ASN A 435 -8.49 7.95 17.15
N PRO A 436 -9.07 8.35 15.99
CA PRO A 436 -10.24 7.64 15.46
C PRO A 436 -9.92 6.17 15.16
N ASP A 437 -8.79 5.88 14.50
CA ASP A 437 -8.38 4.54 14.16
C ASP A 437 -8.03 3.68 15.38
N MET A 438 -7.12 4.18 16.21
CA MET A 438 -6.65 3.43 17.36
C MET A 438 -7.76 3.14 18.38
N LEU A 439 -8.73 4.05 18.53
CA LEU A 439 -9.89 3.85 19.39
C LEU A 439 -10.94 2.94 18.75
N GLY A 440 -11.10 3.00 17.42
CA GLY A 440 -11.90 2.05 16.65
C GLY A 440 -11.43 0.62 16.89
N HIS A 441 -10.14 0.37 16.79
CA HIS A 441 -9.52 -0.93 17.06
C HIS A 441 -9.71 -1.45 18.49
N THR A 442 -9.99 -0.57 19.48
CA THR A 442 -10.31 -1.04 20.84
C THR A 442 -11.70 -1.65 20.96
N GLY A 443 -12.59 -1.40 20.00
CA GLY A 443 -14.01 -1.76 20.11
C GLY A 443 -14.79 -0.97 21.18
N ASN A 444 -14.15 -0.01 21.85
CA ASN A 444 -14.79 0.79 22.89
C ASN A 444 -15.47 2.04 22.31
N PHE A 445 -16.76 1.91 22.03
CA PHE A 445 -17.55 2.97 21.41
C PHE A 445 -17.51 4.32 22.18
N LYS A 446 -17.59 4.27 23.53
CA LYS A 446 -17.54 5.51 24.33
C LYS A 446 -16.19 6.22 24.24
N ALA A 447 -15.11 5.45 24.19
CA ALA A 447 -13.76 6.00 24.01
C ALA A 447 -13.59 6.62 22.62
N ALA A 448 -14.09 5.95 21.56
CA ALA A 448 -14.05 6.48 20.20
C ALA A 448 -14.84 7.79 20.07
N VAL A 449 -16.06 7.86 20.61
CA VAL A 449 -16.86 9.09 20.65
C VAL A 449 -16.11 10.23 21.35
N ARG A 450 -15.49 9.94 22.51
CA ARG A 450 -14.71 10.94 23.24
C ARG A 450 -13.47 11.38 22.48
N GLY A 451 -12.73 10.44 21.89
CA GLY A 451 -11.54 10.74 21.10
C GLY A 451 -11.84 11.63 19.90
N ASN A 452 -12.89 11.31 19.14
CA ASN A 452 -13.33 12.15 18.00
C ASN A 452 -13.71 13.57 18.45
N SER A 453 -14.36 13.75 19.61
CA SER A 453 -14.68 15.07 20.13
C SER A 453 -13.45 15.86 20.59
N ILE A 454 -12.40 15.18 21.08
CA ILE A 454 -11.12 15.80 21.42
C ILE A 454 -10.40 16.25 20.14
N VAL A 455 -10.36 15.40 19.13
CA VAL A 455 -9.75 15.71 17.83
C VAL A 455 -10.43 16.90 17.18
N ASP A 456 -11.76 17.00 17.23
CA ASP A 456 -12.52 18.18 16.75
C ASP A 456 -12.00 19.49 17.37
N THR A 457 -11.82 19.49 18.70
CA THR A 457 -11.28 20.66 19.43
C THR A 457 -9.83 20.98 18.98
N CYS A 458 -9.00 19.96 18.81
CA CYS A 458 -7.62 20.16 18.35
C CYS A 458 -7.57 20.71 16.92
N CYS A 459 -8.44 20.23 16.04
CA CYS A 459 -8.58 20.73 14.66
C CYS A 459 -9.00 22.20 14.64
N ALA A 460 -9.93 22.62 15.52
CA ALA A 460 -10.37 24.02 15.64
C ALA A 460 -9.22 24.96 15.98
N ASP A 461 -8.39 24.59 16.97
CA ASP A 461 -7.24 25.41 17.40
C ASP A 461 -6.19 25.54 16.29
N ILE A 462 -5.88 24.43 15.57
CA ILE A 462 -4.93 24.44 14.45
C ILE A 462 -5.49 25.25 13.28
N ALA A 463 -6.77 25.07 12.95
CA ALA A 463 -7.44 25.82 11.89
C ALA A 463 -7.37 27.32 12.13
N LYS A 464 -7.71 27.76 13.35
CA LYS A 464 -7.64 29.16 13.74
C LYS A 464 -6.23 29.72 13.55
N ALA A 465 -5.22 29.05 14.07
CA ALA A 465 -3.82 29.48 13.90
C ALA A 465 -3.42 29.53 12.41
N THR A 466 -3.84 28.55 11.61
CA THR A 466 -3.57 28.50 10.16
C THR A 466 -4.17 29.72 9.44
N MET A 467 -5.44 30.05 9.72
CA MET A 467 -6.12 31.17 9.09
C MET A 467 -5.55 32.53 9.53
N GLU A 468 -5.25 32.70 10.83
CA GLU A 468 -4.64 33.93 11.38
C GLU A 468 -3.29 34.24 10.72
N MET A 469 -2.54 33.20 10.30
CA MET A 469 -1.23 33.35 9.65
C MET A 469 -1.31 33.31 8.11
N GLY A 470 -2.50 33.36 7.51
CA GLY A 470 -2.73 33.44 6.07
C GLY A 470 -2.47 32.14 5.33
N GLY A 471 -2.57 30.99 6.01
CA GLY A 471 -2.50 29.66 5.43
C GLY A 471 -3.84 29.16 4.87
N SER A 472 -3.82 27.98 4.29
CA SER A 472 -4.99 27.20 3.90
C SER A 472 -5.04 25.94 4.74
N LEU A 473 -6.25 25.52 5.13
CA LEU A 473 -6.49 24.29 5.84
C LEU A 473 -7.08 23.25 4.89
N MET A 474 -6.54 22.03 4.95
CA MET A 474 -7.18 20.84 4.39
C MET A 474 -7.38 19.82 5.51
N VAL A 475 -8.57 19.25 5.60
CA VAL A 475 -8.88 18.15 6.51
C VAL A 475 -9.38 16.97 5.71
N THR A 476 -8.78 15.81 5.94
CA THR A 476 -9.17 14.53 5.30
C THR A 476 -8.97 13.36 6.26
N ALA A 477 -9.24 12.17 5.78
CA ALA A 477 -8.82 10.92 6.43
C ALA A 477 -8.17 10.00 5.40
N ASP A 478 -7.53 8.95 5.85
CA ASP A 478 -6.78 8.01 5.01
C ASP A 478 -7.55 6.71 4.75
N HIS A 479 -8.47 6.34 5.61
CA HIS A 479 -9.43 5.22 5.49
C HIS A 479 -10.54 5.36 6.52
N GLY A 480 -11.52 4.45 6.50
CA GLY A 480 -12.57 4.34 7.52
C GLY A 480 -12.27 3.25 8.56
N ASN A 481 -12.76 3.46 9.79
CA ASN A 481 -12.74 2.51 10.90
C ASN A 481 -13.87 2.83 11.90
N CYS A 482 -13.75 3.93 12.65
CA CYS A 482 -14.60 4.20 13.81
C CYS A 482 -16.03 4.67 13.46
N GLU A 483 -16.37 4.89 12.21
CA GLU A 483 -17.74 5.16 11.75
C GLU A 483 -18.60 3.87 11.69
N THR A 484 -17.98 2.68 11.83
CA THR A 484 -18.69 1.40 11.85
C THR A 484 -18.07 0.47 12.90
N MET A 485 -18.40 0.69 14.16
CA MET A 485 -17.88 -0.10 15.29
C MET A 485 -18.81 -1.24 15.73
N ILE A 486 -19.92 -1.45 15.05
CA ILE A 486 -20.86 -2.55 15.27
C ILE A 486 -21.19 -3.17 13.92
N ASN A 487 -20.96 -4.48 13.80
CA ASN A 487 -21.37 -5.22 12.62
C ASN A 487 -22.90 -5.23 12.52
N ARG A 488 -23.44 -4.77 11.41
CA ARG A 488 -24.88 -4.56 11.25
C ARG A 488 -25.69 -5.84 11.16
N VAL A 489 -25.05 -6.91 10.70
CA VAL A 489 -25.68 -8.22 10.53
C VAL A 489 -25.62 -9.01 11.83
N THR A 490 -24.43 -9.14 12.41
CA THR A 490 -24.23 -9.95 13.63
C THR A 490 -24.51 -9.18 14.92
N LYS A 491 -24.53 -7.83 14.87
CA LYS A 491 -24.66 -6.93 16.02
C LYS A 491 -23.50 -7.04 17.02
N GLU A 492 -22.41 -7.67 16.64
CA GLU A 492 -21.18 -7.78 17.41
C GLU A 492 -20.31 -6.53 17.22
N ILE A 493 -19.36 -6.34 18.14
CA ILE A 493 -18.35 -5.28 18.03
C ILE A 493 -17.52 -5.55 16.77
N ASP A 494 -17.37 -4.53 15.93
CA ASP A 494 -16.49 -4.53 14.78
C ASP A 494 -15.31 -3.58 15.03
N ILE A 495 -14.12 -4.08 14.82
CA ILE A 495 -12.86 -3.33 14.99
C ILE A 495 -12.06 -3.25 13.68
N ALA A 496 -12.64 -3.73 12.58
CA ALA A 496 -11.98 -3.75 11.29
C ALA A 496 -12.08 -2.40 10.57
N HIS A 497 -11.17 -2.16 9.64
CA HIS A 497 -11.30 -1.04 8.70
C HIS A 497 -12.49 -1.25 7.77
N THR A 498 -12.98 -0.16 7.18
CA THR A 498 -14.17 -0.16 6.34
C THR A 498 -13.86 0.28 4.90
N ASN A 499 -14.85 0.07 4.02
CA ASN A 499 -14.82 0.54 2.62
C ASN A 499 -15.47 1.91 2.47
N ASN A 500 -15.90 2.52 3.56
CA ASN A 500 -16.60 3.79 3.52
C ASN A 500 -15.70 4.90 2.97
N PRO A 501 -16.28 5.90 2.30
CA PRO A 501 -15.53 7.07 1.85
C PRO A 501 -15.07 7.91 3.05
N VAL A 502 -14.11 8.79 2.79
CA VAL A 502 -13.57 9.72 3.78
C VAL A 502 -13.86 11.16 3.40
N PRO A 503 -13.89 12.10 4.36
CA PRO A 503 -14.16 13.50 4.04
C PRO A 503 -12.91 14.19 3.44
N LEU A 504 -13.14 15.16 2.57
CA LEU A 504 -12.17 16.20 2.23
C LEU A 504 -12.83 17.56 2.41
N VAL A 505 -12.20 18.44 3.16
CA VAL A 505 -12.64 19.84 3.29
C VAL A 505 -11.45 20.78 3.13
N ILE A 506 -11.67 21.87 2.38
CA ILE A 506 -10.70 22.95 2.18
C ILE A 506 -11.31 24.24 2.71
N ALA A 507 -10.56 24.94 3.57
CA ALA A 507 -10.91 26.28 4.04
C ALA A 507 -9.74 27.25 3.85
N ASN A 508 -10.07 28.47 3.46
CA ASN A 508 -9.11 29.51 3.10
C ASN A 508 -9.34 30.80 3.86
N SER A 509 -10.35 30.87 4.71
CA SER A 509 -10.72 32.08 5.45
C SER A 509 -11.35 31.77 6.80
N MET A 510 -11.29 32.74 7.73
CA MET A 510 -11.94 32.65 9.04
C MET A 510 -13.46 32.39 8.91
N LYS A 511 -14.10 32.92 7.87
CA LYS A 511 -15.55 32.75 7.65
C LYS A 511 -15.94 31.29 7.37
N GLU A 512 -15.01 30.48 6.84
CA GLU A 512 -15.28 29.06 6.54
C GLU A 512 -15.08 28.17 7.75
N ILE A 513 -14.46 28.66 8.82
CA ILE A 513 -14.19 27.93 10.06
C ILE A 513 -14.98 28.42 11.28
N GLU A 514 -15.68 29.54 11.20
CA GLU A 514 -16.49 30.08 12.28
C GLU A 514 -17.99 29.92 11.99
N PRO A 515 -18.80 29.47 12.97
CA PRO A 515 -20.24 29.31 12.76
C PRO A 515 -20.93 30.62 12.35
N ILE A 516 -21.68 30.61 11.27
CA ILE A 516 -22.49 31.73 10.85
C ILE A 516 -23.86 31.67 11.55
N ALA A 517 -24.24 32.73 12.25
CA ALA A 517 -25.52 32.78 12.95
C ALA A 517 -26.70 32.53 11.99
N GLY A 518 -27.59 31.62 12.36
CA GLY A 518 -28.75 31.25 11.56
C GLY A 518 -28.49 30.19 10.46
N THR A 519 -27.25 29.76 10.25
CA THR A 519 -26.95 28.65 9.34
C THR A 519 -27.07 27.32 10.10
N PRO A 520 -27.94 26.38 9.66
CA PRO A 520 -28.01 25.07 10.26
C PRO A 520 -26.67 24.33 10.04
N GLN A 521 -26.10 23.83 11.13
CA GLN A 521 -24.93 22.94 11.01
C GLN A 521 -25.36 21.60 10.45
N ILE A 522 -24.62 21.12 9.43
CA ILE A 522 -24.81 19.82 8.82
C ILE A 522 -23.70 18.91 9.34
N LYS A 523 -24.06 17.75 9.83
CA LYS A 523 -23.09 16.75 10.30
C LYS A 523 -22.09 16.41 9.20
N ILE A 524 -20.79 16.39 9.53
CA ILE A 524 -19.75 16.05 8.59
C ILE A 524 -20.08 14.75 7.83
N GLY A 525 -19.92 14.78 6.51
CA GLY A 525 -20.23 13.64 5.64
C GLY A 525 -21.72 13.49 5.29
N THR A 526 -22.57 14.46 5.61
CA THR A 526 -24.00 14.44 5.25
C THR A 526 -24.40 15.63 4.40
N GLY A 527 -25.64 15.66 3.95
CA GLY A 527 -26.19 16.75 3.14
C GLY A 527 -25.71 16.74 1.68
N PRO A 528 -25.86 17.87 0.96
CA PRO A 528 -25.61 17.92 -0.49
C PRO A 528 -24.16 17.67 -0.88
N ASN A 529 -23.21 17.95 0.02
CA ASN A 529 -21.77 17.75 -0.20
C ASN A 529 -21.33 16.29 0.02
N ALA A 530 -22.19 15.42 0.52
CA ALA A 530 -21.91 14.00 0.74
C ALA A 530 -21.90 13.20 -0.58
N ARG A 531 -21.12 13.67 -1.54
CA ARG A 531 -20.89 12.99 -2.82
C ARG A 531 -19.42 12.65 -2.94
N THR A 532 -19.12 11.42 -3.33
CA THR A 532 -17.75 10.99 -3.58
C THR A 532 -17.33 11.45 -4.97
N THR A 533 -16.45 12.45 -5.05
CA THR A 533 -16.02 13.05 -6.32
C THR A 533 -14.55 12.87 -6.64
N GLY A 534 -13.76 12.31 -5.71
CA GLY A 534 -12.33 12.12 -5.88
C GLY A 534 -11.81 10.89 -5.17
N ILE A 535 -10.51 10.75 -5.17
CA ILE A 535 -9.74 9.68 -4.53
C ILE A 535 -8.61 10.27 -3.68
N LEU A 536 -7.98 9.49 -2.81
CA LEU A 536 -6.89 9.96 -1.95
C LEU A 536 -5.70 10.54 -2.74
N ALA A 537 -5.44 10.05 -3.93
CA ALA A 537 -4.37 10.53 -4.81
C ALA A 537 -4.58 12.00 -5.28
N ASP A 538 -5.78 12.55 -5.16
CA ASP A 538 -6.08 13.92 -5.57
C ASP A 538 -5.60 14.97 -4.55
N ILE A 539 -5.23 14.53 -3.34
CA ILE A 539 -4.83 15.44 -2.25
C ILE A 539 -3.51 16.14 -2.57
N ALA A 540 -2.49 15.43 -3.03
CA ALA A 540 -1.19 16.05 -3.35
C ALA A 540 -1.30 17.10 -4.48
N PRO A 541 -1.94 16.85 -5.64
CA PRO A 541 -2.20 17.88 -6.64
C PRO A 541 -2.97 19.08 -6.09
N THR A 542 -3.94 18.86 -5.20
CA THR A 542 -4.73 19.94 -4.58
C THR A 542 -3.87 20.79 -3.63
N VAL A 543 -2.99 20.18 -2.84
CA VAL A 543 -2.00 20.90 -2.01
C VAL A 543 -1.07 21.75 -2.90
N LEU A 544 -0.53 21.18 -3.97
CA LEU A 544 0.32 21.91 -4.92
C LEU A 544 -0.41 23.09 -5.53
N GLY A 545 -1.65 22.89 -5.92
CA GLY A 545 -2.49 23.96 -6.44
C GLY A 545 -2.70 25.10 -5.43
N LEU A 546 -2.95 24.81 -4.16
CA LEU A 546 -3.06 25.82 -3.09
C LEU A 546 -1.75 26.59 -2.89
N LEU A 547 -0.59 25.96 -3.11
CA LEU A 547 0.72 26.59 -3.06
C LEU A 547 1.10 27.33 -4.37
N GLY A 548 0.21 27.37 -5.37
CA GLY A 548 0.47 27.98 -6.68
C GLY A 548 1.51 27.21 -7.51
N MET A 549 1.68 25.92 -7.25
CA MET A 549 2.64 25.06 -7.94
C MET A 549 1.95 24.16 -8.96
N GLY A 550 2.64 23.86 -10.07
CA GLY A 550 2.15 22.91 -11.05
C GLY A 550 2.29 21.47 -10.58
N THR A 551 1.35 20.61 -10.97
CA THR A 551 1.40 19.18 -10.69
C THR A 551 2.42 18.48 -11.60
N PRO A 552 3.40 17.73 -11.07
CA PRO A 552 4.34 16.98 -11.88
C PRO A 552 3.64 15.83 -12.61
N SER A 553 4.10 15.48 -13.81
CA SER A 553 3.50 14.45 -14.67
C SER A 553 3.48 13.02 -14.07
N SER A 554 4.26 12.80 -13.01
CA SER A 554 4.25 11.54 -12.27
C SER A 554 3.04 11.38 -11.34
N MET A 555 2.36 12.48 -11.00
CA MET A 555 1.11 12.45 -10.23
C MET A 555 -0.06 12.34 -11.19
N THR A 556 -0.91 11.34 -10.96
CA THR A 556 -2.10 11.06 -11.80
C THR A 556 -3.40 11.57 -11.18
N GLY A 557 -3.35 11.98 -9.91
CA GLY A 557 -4.45 12.66 -9.24
C GLY A 557 -4.73 14.04 -9.83
N VAL A 558 -5.90 14.57 -9.53
CA VAL A 558 -6.38 15.88 -10.04
C VAL A 558 -6.47 16.91 -8.93
N ASP A 559 -6.30 18.17 -9.27
CA ASP A 559 -6.53 19.29 -8.36
C ASP A 559 -8.05 19.52 -8.19
N LEU A 560 -8.56 19.25 -7.00
CA LEU A 560 -10.00 19.29 -6.72
C LEU A 560 -10.54 20.71 -6.48
N ARG A 561 -9.71 21.76 -6.40
CA ARG A 561 -10.15 23.14 -6.09
C ARG A 561 -11.20 23.69 -7.07
N SER A 562 -11.17 23.25 -8.32
CA SER A 562 -12.13 23.66 -9.34
C SER A 562 -13.42 22.82 -9.34
N MET A 563 -13.43 21.70 -8.60
CA MET A 563 -14.56 20.77 -8.52
C MET A 563 -15.38 20.94 -7.23
N LEU A 564 -14.83 21.65 -6.25
CA LEU A 564 -15.42 22.00 -4.95
C LEU A 564 -15.79 23.48 -4.94
#